data_98c95c8228dab38204e8264aa08640d9
#
_entry.id   98c95c8228dab38204e8264aa08640d9
#
_cell.length_a   1.000
_cell.length_b   1.000
_cell.length_c   1.000
_cell.angle_alpha   90.00
_cell.angle_beta   90.00
_cell.angle_gamma   90.00
#
_symmetry.space_group_name_H-M   'P 1'
#
loop_
_entity.id
_entity.type
_entity.pdbx_description
1 polymer ?
#
loop_
_entity_poly.entity_id
_entity_poly.type
_entity_poly.pdbx_seq_one_letter_code
_entity_poly.pdbx_strand_id
1 'polypeptide(L)'
;MIQVKNRACVRTVAVRSLWASKMRNLIAVIAIMLTTMLFTALFTIAISINDSFQQSNFLMVGGDAHGSFKKLTEEQMETLKKDPLIRETGARLFLGMGTGDAFRKTQVEVSYMDAHEVKHYFCTPTHGHRPKEGSNEAMTDTRVLKLLGVQPKIGTKFTVTYQIGGGQSEPKTVTQEFVLSGWWDYNGVSQASNVIVPESYVKKTLQHVDIGEDEESGKWSLDVMFGNALHIEKDMRQVIRDCGFQSEDASRPGYIAFGVNWGYTGAQSSSNLNLESIAAIVALLVLIVFTGYLV
;
A
#
# COMPACT_ATOMS: atom_id res chain seq x y z
N MET A 1 -26.97 48.93 25.39
CA MET A 1 -26.34 48.73 24.07
C MET A 1 -26.86 49.80 23.13
N ILE A 2 -26.07 50.82 22.75
CA ILE A 2 -26.50 51.98 21.94
C ILE A 2 -26.55 51.50 20.47
N GLN A 3 -27.75 51.46 19.87
CA GLN A 3 -27.87 51.13 18.44
C GLN A 3 -27.45 52.33 17.60
N VAL A 4 -26.32 52.21 16.92
CA VAL A 4 -25.86 53.24 15.97
C VAL A 4 -26.71 53.14 14.70
N LYS A 5 -27.64 54.10 14.51
CA LYS A 5 -28.57 54.17 13.35
C LYS A 5 -27.91 54.63 12.03
N ASN A 6 -26.70 55.19 12.08
CA ASN A 6 -26.07 55.79 10.89
C ASN A 6 -24.86 54.96 10.38
N ARG A 7 -25.14 53.86 9.67
CA ARG A 7 -24.12 52.99 9.08
C ARG A 7 -23.22 53.71 8.06
N ALA A 8 -23.73 54.77 7.39
CA ALA A 8 -22.94 55.51 6.42
C ALA A 8 -21.84 56.35 7.11
N CYS A 9 -22.14 56.96 8.24
CA CYS A 9 -21.16 57.73 9.03
C CYS A 9 -20.06 56.82 9.60
N VAL A 10 -20.43 55.64 10.16
CA VAL A 10 -19.47 54.66 10.69
C VAL A 10 -18.57 54.17 9.55
N ARG A 11 -19.12 53.86 8.38
CA ARG A 11 -18.33 53.42 7.21
C ARG A 11 -17.35 54.51 6.75
N THR A 12 -17.81 55.76 6.68
CA THR A 12 -16.94 56.88 6.28
C THR A 12 -15.81 57.13 7.26
N VAL A 13 -16.07 57.07 8.55
CA VAL A 13 -15.05 57.22 9.59
C VAL A 13 -14.05 56.03 9.51
N ALA A 14 -14.53 54.81 9.38
CA ALA A 14 -13.67 53.62 9.24
C ALA A 14 -12.75 53.70 8.03
N VAL A 15 -13.31 54.09 6.83
CA VAL A 15 -12.52 54.23 5.60
C VAL A 15 -11.47 55.36 5.76
N ARG A 16 -11.84 56.52 6.31
CA ARG A 16 -10.90 57.63 6.53
C ARG A 16 -9.80 57.25 7.56
N SER A 17 -10.12 56.51 8.59
CA SER A 17 -9.13 55.99 9.55
C SER A 17 -8.15 55.01 8.89
N LEU A 18 -8.66 54.11 8.04
CA LEU A 18 -7.81 53.21 7.27
C LEU A 18 -6.84 53.97 6.34
N TRP A 19 -7.31 55.01 5.65
CA TRP A 19 -6.48 55.85 4.78
C TRP A 19 -5.48 56.72 5.55
N ALA A 20 -5.84 57.23 6.73
CA ALA A 20 -4.93 58.00 7.59
C ALA A 20 -3.72 57.16 8.06
N SER A 21 -3.90 55.85 8.25
CA SER A 21 -2.87 54.93 8.67
C SER A 21 -2.40 53.97 7.59
N LYS A 22 -2.47 54.41 6.32
CA LYS A 22 -2.26 53.55 5.13
C LYS A 22 -0.96 52.74 5.16
N MET A 23 0.15 53.30 5.57
CA MET A 23 1.45 52.62 5.66
C MET A 23 1.45 51.53 6.73
N ARG A 24 0.92 51.80 7.93
CA ARG A 24 0.78 50.82 8.99
C ARG A 24 -0.13 49.65 8.55
N ASN A 25 -1.27 49.98 7.94
CA ASN A 25 -2.21 48.95 7.46
C ASN A 25 -1.62 48.14 6.30
N LEU A 26 -0.84 48.76 5.40
CA LEU A 26 -0.14 48.05 4.35
C LEU A 26 0.88 47.05 4.89
N ILE A 27 1.68 47.48 5.87
CA ILE A 27 2.66 46.62 6.55
C ILE A 27 1.94 45.45 7.24
N ALA A 28 0.83 45.70 7.93
CA ALA A 28 0.03 44.64 8.56
C ALA A 28 -0.52 43.64 7.56
N VAL A 29 -1.06 44.12 6.42
CA VAL A 29 -1.56 43.23 5.33
C VAL A 29 -0.43 42.40 4.74
N ILE A 30 0.73 42.99 4.45
CA ILE A 30 1.91 42.26 3.94
C ILE A 30 2.37 41.21 4.95
N ALA A 31 2.44 41.59 6.25
CA ALA A 31 2.83 40.66 7.31
C ALA A 31 1.88 39.45 7.40
N ILE A 32 0.56 39.70 7.38
CA ILE A 32 -0.46 38.64 7.39
C ILE A 32 -0.32 37.76 6.14
N MET A 33 -0.14 38.36 4.97
CA MET A 33 0.03 37.67 3.70
C MET A 33 1.26 36.75 3.73
N LEU A 34 2.42 37.25 4.16
CA LEU A 34 3.65 36.49 4.27
C LEU A 34 3.53 35.36 5.30
N THR A 35 2.90 35.62 6.44
CA THR A 35 2.66 34.62 7.48
C THR A 35 1.75 33.50 6.96
N THR A 36 0.66 33.86 6.29
CA THR A 36 -0.26 32.88 5.72
C THR A 36 0.43 32.03 4.66
N MET A 37 1.21 32.68 3.79
CA MET A 37 2.00 31.99 2.74
C MET A 37 3.00 31.00 3.35
N LEU A 38 3.71 31.43 4.40
CA LEU A 38 4.68 30.57 5.12
C LEU A 38 3.99 29.34 5.73
N PHE A 39 2.87 29.53 6.43
CA PHE A 39 2.12 28.42 7.01
C PHE A 39 1.59 27.46 5.95
N THR A 40 0.98 27.99 4.90
CA THR A 40 0.48 27.16 3.81
C THR A 40 1.61 26.32 3.20
N ALA A 41 2.77 26.92 2.95
CA ALA A 41 3.94 26.22 2.43
C ALA A 41 4.42 25.12 3.40
N LEU A 42 4.56 25.43 4.69
CA LEU A 42 5.00 24.46 5.70
C LEU A 42 4.04 23.27 5.83
N PHE A 43 2.73 23.53 5.89
CA PHE A 43 1.74 22.44 5.97
C PHE A 43 1.72 21.61 4.72
N THR A 44 1.79 22.22 3.53
CA THR A 44 1.85 21.49 2.26
C THR A 44 3.08 20.60 2.19
N ILE A 45 4.24 21.10 2.60
CA ILE A 45 5.49 20.31 2.63
C ILE A 45 5.37 19.16 3.64
N ALA A 46 4.85 19.42 4.85
CA ALA A 46 4.68 18.40 5.88
C ALA A 46 3.76 17.26 5.43
N ILE A 47 2.60 17.58 4.83
CA ILE A 47 1.65 16.60 4.29
C ILE A 47 2.32 15.81 3.16
N SER A 48 2.97 16.50 2.21
CA SER A 48 3.64 15.85 1.07
C SER A 48 4.75 14.89 1.49
N ILE A 49 5.52 15.24 2.53
CA ILE A 49 6.56 14.35 3.09
C ILE A 49 5.90 13.12 3.73
N ASN A 50 4.86 13.31 4.53
CA ASN A 50 4.16 12.20 5.17
C ASN A 50 3.57 11.22 4.16
N ASP A 51 2.90 11.71 3.12
CA ASP A 51 2.32 10.89 2.04
C ASP A 51 3.42 10.13 1.28
N SER A 52 4.55 10.79 1.01
CA SER A 52 5.70 10.17 0.34
C SER A 52 6.33 9.06 1.19
N PHE A 53 6.45 9.26 2.50
CA PHE A 53 6.92 8.23 3.43
C PHE A 53 5.96 7.05 3.50
N GLN A 54 4.67 7.30 3.59
CA GLN A 54 3.66 6.24 3.62
C GLN A 54 3.68 5.41 2.33
N GLN A 55 3.70 6.06 1.18
CA GLN A 55 3.80 5.37 -0.12
C GLN A 55 5.10 4.56 -0.24
N SER A 56 6.22 5.11 0.20
CA SER A 56 7.50 4.40 0.23
C SER A 56 7.44 3.17 1.13
N ASN A 57 6.80 3.27 2.31
CA ASN A 57 6.61 2.14 3.20
C ASN A 57 5.75 1.04 2.57
N PHE A 58 4.66 1.39 1.89
CA PHE A 58 3.84 0.41 1.17
C PHE A 58 4.61 -0.31 0.07
N LEU A 59 5.41 0.42 -0.70
CA LEU A 59 6.27 -0.19 -1.72
C LEU A 59 7.34 -1.11 -1.11
N MET A 60 7.89 -0.76 0.06
CA MET A 60 8.86 -1.61 0.78
C MET A 60 8.22 -2.88 1.34
N VAL A 61 7.02 -2.78 1.89
CA VAL A 61 6.26 -3.92 2.43
C VAL A 61 5.70 -4.80 1.30
N GLY A 62 5.52 -4.23 0.10
CA GLY A 62 5.04 -4.93 -1.08
C GLY A 62 3.56 -4.69 -1.41
N GLY A 63 2.83 -3.91 -0.59
CA GLY A 63 1.41 -3.63 -0.85
C GLY A 63 0.81 -2.59 0.09
N ASP A 64 -0.34 -2.07 -0.30
CA ASP A 64 -1.12 -1.08 0.47
C ASP A 64 -2.35 -1.67 1.19
N ALA A 65 -2.53 -2.99 1.16
CA ALA A 65 -3.56 -3.66 1.95
C ALA A 65 -3.33 -3.44 3.46
N HIS A 66 -4.40 -3.43 4.26
CA HIS A 66 -4.30 -3.25 5.72
C HIS A 66 -3.60 -4.43 6.41
N GLY A 67 -3.80 -5.62 5.91
CA GLY A 67 -3.18 -6.84 6.41
C GLY A 67 -3.47 -8.04 5.51
N SER A 68 -2.83 -9.15 5.82
CA SER A 68 -2.90 -10.38 5.04
C SER A 68 -3.17 -11.57 5.93
N PHE A 69 -4.17 -12.38 5.62
CA PHE A 69 -4.34 -13.74 6.14
C PHE A 69 -3.50 -14.69 5.29
N LYS A 70 -2.73 -15.56 5.93
CA LYS A 70 -1.68 -16.35 5.27
C LYS A 70 -1.93 -17.85 5.39
N LYS A 71 -1.37 -18.61 4.44
CA LYS A 71 -1.39 -20.09 4.42
C LYS A 71 -2.80 -20.68 4.46
N LEU A 72 -3.74 -20.02 3.79
CA LEU A 72 -5.14 -20.43 3.76
C LEU A 72 -5.36 -21.60 2.79
N THR A 73 -6.33 -22.45 3.15
CA THR A 73 -7.00 -23.30 2.16
C THR A 73 -7.97 -22.45 1.33
N GLU A 74 -8.41 -22.94 0.18
CA GLU A 74 -9.40 -22.25 -0.65
C GLU A 74 -10.72 -22.03 0.10
N GLU A 75 -11.16 -23.02 0.89
CA GLU A 75 -12.38 -22.93 1.71
C GLU A 75 -12.28 -21.86 2.81
N GLN A 76 -11.12 -21.80 3.50
CA GLN A 76 -10.88 -20.77 4.51
C GLN A 76 -10.90 -19.36 3.88
N MET A 77 -10.24 -19.21 2.74
CA MET A 77 -10.21 -17.94 2.00
C MET A 77 -11.63 -17.49 1.61
N GLU A 78 -12.43 -18.39 1.02
CA GLU A 78 -13.80 -18.07 0.61
C GLU A 78 -14.74 -17.78 1.80
N THR A 79 -14.43 -18.34 2.96
CA THR A 79 -15.17 -18.06 4.20
C THR A 79 -14.84 -16.68 4.74
N LEU A 80 -13.54 -16.34 4.83
CA LEU A 80 -13.07 -15.03 5.31
C LEU A 80 -13.56 -13.87 4.43
N LYS A 81 -13.57 -14.05 3.10
CA LYS A 81 -14.05 -13.03 2.15
C LYS A 81 -15.46 -12.54 2.40
N LYS A 82 -16.29 -13.34 3.06
CA LYS A 82 -17.72 -13.02 3.31
C LYS A 82 -17.95 -12.18 4.55
N ASP A 83 -16.91 -11.95 5.35
CA ASP A 83 -17.05 -11.18 6.59
C ASP A 83 -17.39 -9.71 6.31
N PRO A 84 -18.42 -9.16 6.98
CA PRO A 84 -18.90 -7.80 6.72
C PRO A 84 -17.93 -6.68 7.14
N LEU A 85 -16.92 -6.97 7.97
CA LEU A 85 -15.88 -5.99 8.32
C LEU A 85 -14.94 -5.70 7.16
N ILE A 86 -14.78 -6.66 6.25
CA ILE A 86 -13.90 -6.53 5.08
C ILE A 86 -14.60 -5.71 3.99
N ARG A 87 -13.93 -4.71 3.46
CA ARG A 87 -14.40 -3.83 2.39
C ARG A 87 -13.92 -4.26 1.01
N GLU A 88 -12.63 -4.58 0.92
CA GLU A 88 -11.99 -5.05 -0.31
C GLU A 88 -11.06 -6.21 0.04
N THR A 89 -10.90 -7.14 -0.90
CA THR A 89 -10.00 -8.28 -0.78
C THR A 89 -9.17 -8.42 -2.03
N GLY A 90 -7.91 -8.82 -1.86
CA GLY A 90 -7.05 -9.33 -2.91
C GLY A 90 -6.64 -10.76 -2.59
N ALA A 91 -6.66 -11.65 -3.57
CA ALA A 91 -6.30 -13.05 -3.37
C ALA A 91 -5.07 -13.43 -4.19
N ARG A 92 -4.11 -14.09 -3.52
CA ARG A 92 -2.89 -14.60 -4.12
C ARG A 92 -2.74 -16.09 -3.83
N LEU A 93 -2.42 -16.86 -4.87
CA LEU A 93 -2.06 -18.29 -4.75
C LEU A 93 -0.56 -18.43 -5.07
N PHE A 94 0.22 -18.76 -4.06
CA PHE A 94 1.67 -18.87 -4.20
C PHE A 94 2.04 -20.22 -4.86
N LEU A 95 2.94 -20.16 -5.85
CA LEU A 95 3.44 -21.36 -6.52
C LEU A 95 4.85 -21.70 -6.10
N GLY A 96 5.77 -20.73 -6.15
CA GLY A 96 7.17 -21.00 -5.82
C GLY A 96 8.08 -19.81 -6.00
N MET A 97 9.37 -20.03 -5.72
CA MET A 97 10.40 -19.00 -5.77
C MET A 97 11.31 -19.16 -6.97
N GLY A 98 11.53 -18.08 -7.71
CA GLY A 98 12.49 -18.02 -8.80
C GLY A 98 13.90 -18.41 -8.35
N THR A 99 14.55 -19.26 -9.14
CA THR A 99 15.89 -19.79 -8.84
C THR A 99 16.80 -19.74 -10.07
N GLY A 100 18.08 -20.03 -9.87
CA GLY A 100 19.11 -19.98 -10.91
C GLY A 100 19.91 -18.67 -10.88
N ASP A 101 20.89 -18.57 -11.79
CA ASP A 101 21.85 -17.47 -11.80
C ASP A 101 21.21 -16.09 -11.98
N ALA A 102 20.15 -16.01 -12.76
CA ALA A 102 19.42 -14.77 -13.00
C ALA A 102 18.82 -14.17 -11.72
N PHE A 103 18.38 -15.02 -10.77
CA PHE A 103 17.66 -14.60 -9.58
C PHE A 103 18.47 -14.72 -8.28
N ARG A 104 19.77 -15.02 -8.37
CA ARG A 104 20.64 -15.23 -7.19
C ARG A 104 20.63 -14.08 -6.18
N LYS A 105 20.42 -12.82 -6.64
CA LYS A 105 20.45 -11.62 -5.79
C LYS A 105 19.08 -10.93 -5.71
N THR A 106 18.05 -11.56 -6.23
CA THR A 106 16.72 -10.95 -6.34
C THR A 106 15.68 -11.99 -5.98
N GLN A 107 14.87 -11.70 -5.00
CA GLN A 107 13.71 -12.51 -4.70
C GLN A 107 12.67 -12.31 -5.81
N VAL A 108 12.28 -13.42 -6.45
CA VAL A 108 11.25 -13.43 -7.50
C VAL A 108 10.21 -14.47 -7.11
N GLU A 109 8.97 -14.06 -6.94
CA GLU A 109 7.86 -14.94 -6.62
C GLU A 109 7.08 -15.29 -7.89
N VAL A 110 6.73 -16.56 -8.04
CA VAL A 110 5.81 -17.03 -9.09
C VAL A 110 4.49 -17.34 -8.42
N SER A 111 3.44 -16.62 -8.80
CA SER A 111 2.13 -16.71 -8.15
C SER A 111 0.99 -16.32 -9.10
N TYR A 112 -0.22 -16.74 -8.75
CA TYR A 112 -1.44 -16.12 -9.26
C TYR A 112 -1.83 -14.97 -8.35
N MET A 113 -2.36 -13.91 -8.94
CA MET A 113 -2.98 -12.78 -8.24
C MET A 113 -4.28 -12.39 -8.93
N ASP A 114 -5.34 -12.18 -8.17
CA ASP A 114 -6.58 -11.64 -8.73
C ASP A 114 -6.44 -10.15 -9.10
N ALA A 115 -7.50 -9.53 -9.64
CA ALA A 115 -7.44 -8.14 -10.12
C ALA A 115 -7.21 -7.14 -8.99
N HIS A 116 -7.78 -7.40 -7.82
CA HIS A 116 -7.64 -6.55 -6.65
C HIS A 116 -6.24 -6.68 -6.04
N GLU A 117 -5.73 -7.91 -5.92
CA GLU A 117 -4.38 -8.18 -5.44
C GLU A 117 -3.33 -7.51 -6.31
N VAL A 118 -3.43 -7.64 -7.64
CA VAL A 118 -2.54 -6.97 -8.61
C VAL A 118 -2.48 -5.46 -8.39
N LYS A 119 -3.61 -4.83 -8.07
CA LYS A 119 -3.70 -3.40 -7.76
C LYS A 119 -3.01 -3.08 -6.42
N HIS A 120 -3.33 -3.82 -5.37
CA HIS A 120 -2.80 -3.59 -4.02
C HIS A 120 -1.31 -3.92 -3.89
N TYR A 121 -0.81 -4.86 -4.72
CA TYR A 121 0.61 -5.20 -4.83
C TYR A 121 1.40 -4.32 -5.80
N PHE A 122 0.79 -3.23 -6.32
CA PHE A 122 1.40 -2.33 -7.31
C PHE A 122 1.93 -3.03 -8.56
N CYS A 123 1.31 -4.14 -8.93
CA CYS A 123 1.64 -4.98 -10.09
C CYS A 123 0.71 -4.77 -11.29
N THR A 124 -0.08 -3.68 -11.29
CA THR A 124 -0.96 -3.36 -12.42
C THR A 124 -0.12 -3.15 -13.68
N PRO A 125 -0.38 -3.91 -14.76
CA PRO A 125 0.41 -3.79 -15.97
C PRO A 125 0.24 -2.40 -16.59
N THR A 126 1.37 -1.71 -16.84
CA THR A 126 1.41 -0.45 -17.58
C THR A 126 1.35 -0.68 -19.08
N HIS A 127 1.70 -1.91 -19.52
CA HIS A 127 1.67 -2.34 -20.91
C HIS A 127 1.08 -3.75 -20.99
N GLY A 128 0.22 -3.99 -22.00
CA GLY A 128 -0.41 -5.28 -22.21
C GLY A 128 -1.60 -5.53 -21.26
N HIS A 129 -1.74 -6.77 -20.84
CA HIS A 129 -2.87 -7.20 -20.02
C HIS A 129 -2.46 -8.31 -19.03
N ARG A 130 -3.32 -8.61 -18.07
CA ARG A 130 -3.16 -9.75 -17.16
C ARG A 130 -3.21 -11.07 -17.95
N PRO A 131 -2.47 -12.10 -17.49
CA PRO A 131 -2.49 -13.41 -18.11
C PRO A 131 -3.91 -13.99 -18.21
N LYS A 132 -4.24 -14.58 -19.33
CA LYS A 132 -5.56 -15.21 -19.55
C LYS A 132 -5.59 -16.60 -18.95
N GLU A 133 -6.71 -16.97 -18.34
CA GLU A 133 -6.92 -18.31 -17.83
C GLU A 133 -6.79 -19.37 -18.93
N GLY A 134 -6.21 -20.52 -18.58
CA GLY A 134 -5.97 -21.62 -19.50
C GLY A 134 -4.84 -21.40 -20.51
N SER A 135 -4.11 -20.28 -20.44
CA SER A 135 -2.98 -19.99 -21.32
C SER A 135 -1.64 -20.22 -20.62
N ASN A 136 -0.54 -20.13 -21.39
CA ASN A 136 0.83 -20.07 -20.87
C ASN A 136 1.36 -18.63 -20.81
N GLU A 137 0.47 -17.66 -20.73
CA GLU A 137 0.83 -16.26 -20.57
C GLU A 137 1.35 -16.00 -19.14
N ALA A 138 2.26 -15.04 -19.03
CA ALA A 138 2.68 -14.49 -17.75
C ALA A 138 2.95 -13.00 -17.89
N MET A 139 2.80 -12.26 -16.79
CA MET A 139 3.22 -10.87 -16.69
C MET A 139 4.24 -10.68 -15.56
N THR A 140 5.13 -9.72 -15.70
CA THR A 140 6.18 -9.45 -14.72
C THR A 140 6.66 -8.00 -14.78
N ASP A 141 7.53 -7.61 -13.86
CA ASP A 141 8.13 -6.27 -13.88
C ASP A 141 9.36 -6.16 -14.79
N THR A 142 9.75 -4.91 -15.08
CA THR A 142 10.91 -4.62 -15.95
C THR A 142 12.24 -5.11 -15.36
N ARG A 143 12.35 -5.30 -14.03
CA ARG A 143 13.54 -5.85 -13.38
C ARG A 143 13.74 -7.34 -13.74
N VAL A 144 12.68 -8.14 -13.66
CA VAL A 144 12.73 -9.56 -14.05
C VAL A 144 13.08 -9.71 -15.53
N LEU A 145 12.44 -8.93 -16.42
CA LEU A 145 12.75 -8.97 -17.85
C LEU A 145 14.23 -8.64 -18.10
N LYS A 146 14.78 -7.64 -17.42
CA LYS A 146 16.19 -7.28 -17.51
C LYS A 146 17.11 -8.40 -17.01
N LEU A 147 16.79 -9.04 -15.88
CA LEU A 147 17.56 -10.15 -15.32
C LEU A 147 17.60 -11.36 -16.27
N LEU A 148 16.52 -11.60 -17.00
CA LEU A 148 16.42 -12.68 -17.99
C LEU A 148 16.96 -12.28 -19.36
N GLY A 149 17.37 -11.04 -19.60
CA GLY A 149 17.82 -10.54 -20.90
C GLY A 149 16.69 -10.44 -21.93
N VAL A 150 15.45 -10.31 -21.48
CA VAL A 150 14.24 -10.29 -22.34
C VAL A 150 13.80 -8.86 -22.60
N GLN A 151 13.54 -8.54 -23.87
CA GLN A 151 13.00 -7.22 -24.21
C GLN A 151 11.50 -7.14 -23.86
N PRO A 152 11.04 -5.99 -23.31
CA PRO A 152 9.64 -5.78 -22.94
C PRO A 152 8.77 -5.58 -24.20
N LYS A 153 8.36 -6.67 -24.82
CA LYS A 153 7.48 -6.70 -25.99
C LYS A 153 6.43 -7.79 -25.81
N ILE A 154 5.16 -7.45 -25.92
CA ILE A 154 4.05 -8.43 -25.84
C ILE A 154 4.24 -9.56 -26.83
N GLY A 155 3.99 -10.78 -26.38
CA GLY A 155 4.17 -12.00 -27.17
C GLY A 155 5.60 -12.57 -27.16
N THR A 156 6.57 -11.87 -26.54
CA THR A 156 7.93 -12.42 -26.38
C THR A 156 7.90 -13.63 -25.46
N LYS A 157 8.59 -14.69 -25.86
CA LYS A 157 8.77 -15.87 -25.02
C LYS A 157 9.90 -15.66 -24.04
N PHE A 158 9.71 -16.08 -22.79
CA PHE A 158 10.74 -16.04 -21.78
C PHE A 158 10.64 -17.26 -20.86
N THR A 159 11.76 -17.69 -20.33
CA THR A 159 11.84 -18.90 -19.50
C THR A 159 12.12 -18.51 -18.06
N VAL A 160 11.31 -19.05 -17.14
CA VAL A 160 11.49 -18.87 -15.69
C VAL A 160 11.79 -20.23 -15.08
N THR A 161 12.87 -20.31 -14.31
CA THR A 161 13.17 -21.46 -13.46
C THR A 161 12.82 -21.09 -12.02
N TYR A 162 12.02 -21.92 -11.37
CA TYR A 162 11.55 -21.68 -10.00
C TYR A 162 11.48 -22.99 -9.22
N GLN A 163 11.47 -22.89 -7.92
CA GLN A 163 11.35 -24.01 -6.97
C GLN A 163 10.00 -23.99 -6.28
N ILE A 164 9.38 -25.16 -6.19
CA ILE A 164 8.14 -25.42 -5.47
C ILE A 164 8.49 -26.22 -4.21
N GLY A 165 7.93 -25.84 -3.06
CA GLY A 165 8.29 -26.42 -1.78
C GLY A 165 9.64 -25.89 -1.28
N GLY A 166 10.30 -26.63 -0.39
CA GLY A 166 11.62 -26.29 0.13
C GLY A 166 11.61 -25.77 1.57
N GLY A 167 10.46 -25.76 2.25
CA GLY A 167 10.37 -25.53 3.70
C GLY A 167 10.73 -26.77 4.49
N GLN A 168 9.96 -27.85 4.34
CA GLN A 168 10.17 -29.14 5.00
C GLN A 168 10.40 -30.30 4.02
N SER A 169 9.95 -30.17 2.77
CA SER A 169 10.14 -31.14 1.70
C SER A 169 11.31 -30.76 0.79
N GLU A 170 11.84 -31.73 0.03
CA GLU A 170 12.85 -31.44 -0.99
C GLU A 170 12.24 -30.53 -2.06
N PRO A 171 12.90 -29.39 -2.39
CA PRO A 171 12.37 -28.46 -3.39
C PRO A 171 12.38 -29.07 -4.78
N LYS A 172 11.26 -28.95 -5.48
CA LYS A 172 11.16 -29.38 -6.90
C LYS A 172 11.42 -28.20 -7.80
N THR A 173 12.46 -28.30 -8.62
CA THR A 173 12.79 -27.29 -9.62
C THR A 173 11.97 -27.50 -10.89
N VAL A 174 11.29 -26.45 -11.31
CA VAL A 174 10.50 -26.39 -12.55
C VAL A 174 11.07 -25.30 -13.45
N THR A 175 11.22 -25.62 -14.73
CA THR A 175 11.59 -24.65 -15.78
C THR A 175 10.46 -24.56 -16.79
N GLN A 176 9.91 -23.37 -16.96
CA GLN A 176 8.75 -23.14 -17.84
C GLN A 176 8.97 -21.97 -18.77
N GLU A 177 8.62 -22.15 -20.04
CA GLU A 177 8.54 -21.07 -21.03
C GLU A 177 7.15 -20.44 -20.97
N PHE A 178 7.10 -19.12 -20.79
CA PHE A 178 5.90 -18.30 -20.79
C PHE A 178 5.89 -17.34 -21.99
N VAL A 179 4.71 -16.84 -22.32
CA VAL A 179 4.50 -15.75 -23.27
C VAL A 179 4.18 -14.48 -22.51
N LEU A 180 4.94 -13.42 -22.73
CA LEU A 180 4.74 -12.13 -22.05
C LEU A 180 3.44 -11.47 -22.48
N SER A 181 2.47 -11.40 -21.56
CA SER A 181 1.16 -10.76 -21.78
C SER A 181 1.10 -9.32 -21.33
N GLY A 182 1.96 -8.95 -20.37
CA GLY A 182 2.02 -7.60 -19.82
C GLY A 182 3.22 -7.40 -18.93
N TRP A 183 3.52 -6.13 -18.65
CA TRP A 183 4.55 -5.79 -17.68
C TRP A 183 4.25 -4.43 -17.04
N TRP A 184 4.90 -4.18 -15.91
CA TRP A 184 4.91 -2.88 -15.22
C TRP A 184 6.34 -2.47 -14.91
N ASP A 185 6.52 -1.18 -14.64
CA ASP A 185 7.83 -0.65 -14.29
C ASP A 185 8.18 -0.97 -12.85
N TYR A 186 9.37 -1.54 -12.65
CA TYR A 186 9.91 -1.77 -11.32
C TYR A 186 10.14 -0.44 -10.60
N ASN A 187 9.59 -0.30 -9.40
CA ASN A 187 9.59 0.97 -8.64
C ASN A 187 10.92 1.31 -7.93
N GLY A 188 11.92 0.43 -7.98
CA GLY A 188 13.23 0.63 -7.36
C GLY A 188 13.28 0.39 -5.84
N VAL A 189 12.15 0.24 -5.17
CA VAL A 189 12.05 0.14 -3.70
C VAL A 189 11.60 -1.25 -3.25
N SER A 190 10.72 -1.92 -4.00
CA SER A 190 10.19 -3.25 -3.68
C SER A 190 11.31 -4.28 -3.56
N GLN A 191 11.29 -5.05 -2.47
CA GLN A 191 12.31 -6.07 -2.21
C GLN A 191 12.14 -7.30 -3.11
N ALA A 192 10.90 -7.72 -3.36
CA ALA A 192 10.56 -8.84 -4.22
C ALA A 192 10.04 -8.36 -5.57
N SER A 193 10.30 -9.15 -6.61
CA SER A 193 9.68 -9.07 -7.92
C SER A 193 8.68 -10.21 -8.08
N ASN A 194 7.72 -10.06 -8.99
CA ASN A 194 6.67 -11.05 -9.19
C ASN A 194 6.59 -11.49 -10.66
N VAL A 195 6.39 -12.78 -10.86
CA VAL A 195 5.93 -13.37 -12.11
C VAL A 195 4.51 -13.85 -11.88
N ILE A 196 3.55 -13.15 -12.46
CA ILE A 196 2.13 -13.43 -12.27
C ILE A 196 1.65 -14.31 -13.40
N VAL A 197 1.07 -15.46 -13.06
CA VAL A 197 0.60 -16.49 -13.97
C VAL A 197 -0.91 -16.75 -13.77
N PRO A 198 -1.61 -17.45 -14.69
CA PRO A 198 -3.00 -17.83 -14.51
C PRO A 198 -3.21 -18.74 -13.30
N GLU A 199 -4.36 -18.66 -12.63
CA GLU A 199 -4.75 -19.58 -11.54
C GLU A 199 -4.74 -21.04 -12.01
N SER A 200 -5.29 -21.29 -13.20
CA SER A 200 -5.33 -22.60 -13.83
C SER A 200 -3.94 -23.20 -14.03
N TYR A 201 -2.93 -22.36 -14.33
CA TYR A 201 -1.54 -22.82 -14.44
C TYR A 201 -1.00 -23.27 -13.08
N VAL A 202 -1.21 -22.47 -12.03
CA VAL A 202 -0.79 -22.81 -10.66
C VAL A 202 -1.44 -24.13 -10.23
N LYS A 203 -2.76 -24.24 -10.30
CA LYS A 203 -3.50 -25.44 -9.90
C LYS A 203 -3.04 -26.68 -10.68
N LYS A 204 -2.85 -26.57 -12.00
CA LYS A 204 -2.36 -27.69 -12.84
C LYS A 204 -0.95 -28.12 -12.45
N THR A 205 -0.05 -27.17 -12.19
CA THR A 205 1.33 -27.48 -11.82
C THR A 205 1.38 -28.21 -10.48
N LEU A 206 0.59 -27.75 -9.50
CA LEU A 206 0.51 -28.36 -8.16
C LEU A 206 -0.05 -29.78 -8.17
N GLN A 207 -0.94 -30.14 -9.10
CA GLN A 207 -1.46 -31.52 -9.24
C GLN A 207 -0.36 -32.55 -9.56
N HIS A 208 0.77 -32.11 -10.10
CA HIS A 208 1.88 -32.98 -10.50
C HIS A 208 3.07 -32.94 -9.53
N VAL A 209 2.92 -32.25 -8.42
CA VAL A 209 3.95 -32.06 -7.40
C VAL A 209 3.40 -32.49 -6.06
N ASP A 210 4.03 -33.47 -5.43
CA ASP A 210 3.72 -33.85 -4.05
C ASP A 210 4.33 -32.79 -3.11
N ILE A 211 3.47 -32.03 -2.46
CA ILE A 211 3.83 -30.90 -1.60
C ILE A 211 3.36 -31.24 -0.19
N GLY A 212 4.26 -31.10 0.79
CA GLY A 212 3.93 -31.26 2.20
C GLY A 212 2.83 -30.25 2.64
N GLU A 213 2.01 -30.66 3.59
CA GLU A 213 0.89 -29.83 4.10
C GLU A 213 1.33 -28.48 4.68
N ASP A 214 2.56 -28.42 5.23
CA ASP A 214 3.12 -27.23 5.87
C ASP A 214 3.83 -26.26 4.90
N GLU A 215 3.93 -26.62 3.61
CA GLU A 215 4.56 -25.78 2.60
C GLU A 215 3.72 -24.55 2.27
N GLU A 216 4.40 -23.50 1.82
CA GLU A 216 3.72 -22.27 1.35
C GLU A 216 3.17 -22.40 -0.07
N SER A 217 3.81 -23.25 -0.89
CA SER A 217 3.35 -23.54 -2.24
C SER A 217 1.94 -24.16 -2.21
N GLY A 218 1.05 -23.63 -3.02
CA GLY A 218 -0.35 -24.05 -3.06
C GLY A 218 -1.25 -23.48 -1.98
N LYS A 219 -0.72 -22.63 -1.09
CA LYS A 219 -1.54 -21.91 -0.10
C LYS A 219 -1.96 -20.55 -0.63
N TRP A 220 -3.18 -20.17 -0.22
CA TRP A 220 -3.73 -18.87 -0.49
C TRP A 220 -3.27 -17.85 0.55
N SER A 221 -3.07 -16.63 0.09
CA SER A 221 -3.03 -15.43 0.92
C SER A 221 -4.20 -14.54 0.55
N LEU A 222 -4.84 -13.96 1.55
CA LEU A 222 -5.95 -13.03 1.38
C LEU A 222 -5.58 -11.69 2.00
N ASP A 223 -5.29 -10.73 1.17
CA ASP A 223 -5.08 -9.36 1.56
C ASP A 223 -6.42 -8.66 1.75
N VAL A 224 -6.52 -7.84 2.80
CA VAL A 224 -7.79 -7.26 3.21
C VAL A 224 -7.68 -5.77 3.50
N MET A 225 -8.76 -5.05 3.15
CA MET A 225 -8.99 -3.66 3.51
C MET A 225 -10.23 -3.56 4.39
N PHE A 226 -10.12 -2.87 5.51
CA PHE A 226 -11.23 -2.54 6.41
C PHE A 226 -11.77 -1.13 6.14
N GLY A 227 -12.82 -0.75 6.83
CA GLY A 227 -13.39 0.59 6.72
C GLY A 227 -12.46 1.73 7.15
N ASN A 228 -11.46 1.43 8.00
CA ASN A 228 -10.39 2.33 8.40
C ASN A 228 -9.15 1.54 8.87
N ALA A 229 -8.02 2.21 9.02
CA ALA A 229 -6.75 1.61 9.43
C ALA A 229 -6.43 1.76 10.93
N LEU A 230 -7.40 2.17 11.78
CA LEU A 230 -7.13 2.50 13.18
C LEU A 230 -6.92 1.28 14.06
N HIS A 231 -7.57 0.14 13.74
CA HIS A 231 -7.58 -1.05 14.58
C HIS A 231 -7.37 -2.33 13.78
N ILE A 232 -6.48 -2.31 12.79
CA ILE A 232 -6.28 -3.40 11.82
C ILE A 232 -6.11 -4.77 12.51
N GLU A 233 -5.22 -4.88 13.49
CA GLU A 233 -4.98 -6.16 14.19
C GLU A 233 -6.24 -6.67 14.91
N LYS A 234 -6.95 -5.78 15.58
CA LYS A 234 -8.20 -6.12 16.27
C LYS A 234 -9.26 -6.60 15.28
N ASP A 235 -9.39 -5.90 14.16
CA ASP A 235 -10.37 -6.22 13.11
C ASP A 235 -10.01 -7.55 12.44
N MET A 236 -8.74 -7.83 12.15
CA MET A 236 -8.29 -9.13 11.64
C MET A 236 -8.61 -10.27 12.61
N ARG A 237 -8.31 -10.10 13.90
CA ARG A 237 -8.65 -11.11 14.93
C ARG A 237 -10.16 -11.30 15.06
N GLN A 238 -10.95 -10.24 14.86
CA GLN A 238 -12.41 -10.33 14.89
C GLN A 238 -12.92 -11.14 13.71
N VAL A 239 -12.47 -10.87 12.48
CA VAL A 239 -12.81 -11.64 11.27
C VAL A 239 -12.51 -13.13 11.46
N ILE A 240 -11.35 -13.48 12.00
CA ILE A 240 -10.97 -14.87 12.27
C ILE A 240 -11.99 -15.53 13.21
N ARG A 241 -12.37 -14.87 14.30
CA ARG A 241 -13.36 -15.40 15.26
C ARG A 241 -14.76 -15.52 14.67
N ASP A 242 -15.22 -14.50 13.95
CA ASP A 242 -16.56 -14.46 13.35
C ASP A 242 -16.74 -15.57 12.31
N CYS A 243 -15.65 -15.94 11.63
CA CYS A 243 -15.61 -17.07 10.70
C CYS A 243 -15.42 -18.45 11.38
N GLY A 244 -15.35 -18.50 12.70
CA GLY A 244 -15.19 -19.76 13.45
C GLY A 244 -13.77 -20.32 13.51
N PHE A 245 -12.78 -19.49 13.19
CA PHE A 245 -11.35 -19.82 13.24
C PHE A 245 -10.67 -19.21 14.48
N GLN A 246 -9.38 -19.47 14.64
CA GLN A 246 -8.57 -18.94 15.75
C GLN A 246 -7.15 -18.54 15.26
N SER A 247 -6.49 -17.67 16.02
CA SER A 247 -5.17 -17.15 15.71
C SER A 247 -4.18 -17.18 16.88
N GLU A 248 -4.54 -17.88 17.96
CA GLU A 248 -3.74 -17.92 19.17
C GLU A 248 -2.74 -19.09 19.20
N ASP A 249 -3.13 -20.26 18.67
CA ASP A 249 -2.35 -21.49 18.79
C ASP A 249 -2.24 -22.21 17.45
N ALA A 250 -1.04 -22.17 16.86
CA ALA A 250 -0.78 -22.77 15.56
C ALA A 250 -0.90 -24.32 15.55
N SER A 251 -0.88 -24.97 16.70
CA SER A 251 -1.03 -26.43 16.81
C SER A 251 -2.50 -26.89 16.81
N ARG A 252 -3.45 -25.95 16.93
CA ARG A 252 -4.88 -26.28 16.99
C ARG A 252 -5.55 -26.18 15.63
N PRO A 253 -6.55 -27.02 15.38
CA PRO A 253 -7.37 -26.91 14.17
C PRO A 253 -7.98 -25.52 14.02
N GLY A 254 -8.11 -25.08 12.76
CA GLY A 254 -8.69 -23.78 12.44
C GLY A 254 -7.76 -22.59 12.71
N TYR A 255 -6.47 -22.82 12.93
CA TYR A 255 -5.48 -21.74 13.04
C TYR A 255 -5.34 -20.99 11.72
N ILE A 256 -5.36 -19.66 11.80
CA ILE A 256 -5.07 -18.77 10.69
C ILE A 256 -3.96 -17.81 11.10
N ALA A 257 -2.86 -17.88 10.38
CA ALA A 257 -1.78 -16.92 10.48
C ALA A 257 -2.19 -15.61 9.79
N PHE A 258 -1.85 -14.48 10.37
CA PHE A 258 -2.07 -13.20 9.75
C PHE A 258 -0.91 -12.23 10.00
N GLY A 259 -0.79 -11.23 9.16
CA GLY A 259 0.15 -10.14 9.30
C GLY A 259 -0.52 -8.79 9.08
N VAL A 260 -0.23 -7.82 9.95
CA VAL A 260 -0.64 -6.44 9.79
C VAL A 260 0.37 -5.73 8.89
N ASN A 261 -0.10 -4.88 8.01
CA ASN A 261 0.80 -4.06 7.20
C ASN A 261 1.40 -2.93 8.06
N TRP A 262 2.67 -3.12 8.41
CA TRP A 262 3.42 -2.17 9.24
C TRP A 262 3.64 -0.82 8.58
N GLY A 263 3.42 -0.70 7.27
CA GLY A 263 3.40 0.58 6.56
C GLY A 263 2.36 1.55 7.13
N TYR A 264 1.21 1.04 7.60
CA TYR A 264 0.21 1.85 8.31
C TYR A 264 0.63 2.17 9.74
N THR A 265 1.13 1.22 10.49
CA THR A 265 1.55 1.42 11.89
C THR A 265 2.81 2.26 11.99
N GLY A 266 3.76 2.10 11.07
CA GLY A 266 4.96 2.90 10.98
C GLY A 266 4.66 4.37 10.70
N ALA A 267 3.74 4.66 9.78
CA ALA A 267 3.26 6.01 9.50
C ALA A 267 2.54 6.62 10.72
N GLN A 268 1.68 5.85 11.39
CA GLN A 268 1.01 6.30 12.62
C GLN A 268 1.97 6.53 13.79
N SER A 269 3.01 5.72 13.93
CA SER A 269 4.00 5.86 15.01
C SER A 269 4.94 7.05 14.78
N SER A 270 5.30 7.33 13.52
CA SER A 270 6.07 8.53 13.16
C SER A 270 5.23 9.81 13.20
N SER A 271 3.91 9.70 12.96
CA SER A 271 2.96 10.81 13.06
C SER A 271 2.63 11.20 14.51
N ASN A 272 2.91 10.35 15.50
CA ASN A 272 2.71 10.68 16.93
C ASN A 272 3.76 11.63 17.48
N LEU A 273 4.88 11.82 16.81
CA LEU A 273 5.81 12.95 17.02
C LEU A 273 5.61 14.01 15.91
N ASN A 274 4.41 14.24 15.62
CA ASN A 274 3.83 14.96 14.51
C ASN A 274 4.55 16.27 14.23
N LEU A 275 5.30 16.28 13.14
CA LEU A 275 5.72 17.50 12.46
C LEU A 275 4.50 18.44 12.31
N GLU A 276 3.31 17.91 12.06
CA GLU A 276 2.02 18.62 12.05
C GLU A 276 1.67 19.23 13.42
N SER A 277 1.80 18.47 14.51
CA SER A 277 1.54 19.00 15.86
C SER A 277 2.58 20.03 16.26
N ILE A 278 3.84 19.82 15.92
CA ILE A 278 4.92 20.78 16.15
C ILE A 278 4.69 22.04 15.30
N ALA A 279 4.36 21.89 14.03
CA ALA A 279 4.05 23.00 13.14
C ALA A 279 2.81 23.78 13.61
N ALA A 280 1.75 23.08 14.07
CA ALA A 280 0.55 23.71 14.63
C ALA A 280 0.85 24.48 15.94
N ILE A 281 1.67 23.93 16.82
CA ILE A 281 2.09 24.60 18.06
C ILE A 281 2.94 25.83 17.74
N VAL A 282 3.89 25.72 16.83
CA VAL A 282 4.71 26.86 16.37
C VAL A 282 3.83 27.92 15.72
N ALA A 283 2.88 27.51 14.88
CA ALA A 283 1.91 28.39 14.23
C ALA A 283 1.08 29.16 15.26
N LEU A 284 0.56 28.46 16.29
CA LEU A 284 -0.22 29.03 17.35
C LEU A 284 0.61 30.06 18.18
N LEU A 285 1.85 29.72 18.53
CA LEU A 285 2.75 30.60 19.26
C LEU A 285 3.06 31.89 18.45
N VAL A 286 3.35 31.73 17.15
CA VAL A 286 3.59 32.91 16.29
C VAL A 286 2.34 33.76 16.17
N LEU A 287 1.16 33.14 16.05
CA LEU A 287 -0.12 33.88 16.00
C LEU A 287 -0.40 34.65 17.30
N ILE A 288 -0.10 34.05 18.46
CA ILE A 288 -0.26 34.67 19.77
C ILE A 288 0.70 35.87 19.91
N VAL A 289 1.98 35.69 19.55
CA VAL A 289 2.98 36.78 19.62
C VAL A 289 2.60 37.90 18.67
N PHE A 290 2.14 37.56 17.44
CA PHE A 290 1.76 38.56 16.44
C PHE A 290 0.50 39.33 16.83
N THR A 291 -0.52 38.65 17.37
CA THR A 291 -1.73 39.32 17.91
C THR A 291 -1.40 40.19 19.11
N GLY A 292 -0.52 39.74 20.02
CA GLY A 292 -0.08 40.54 21.15
C GLY A 292 0.73 41.76 20.74
N TYR A 293 1.42 41.76 19.62
CA TYR A 293 2.13 42.91 19.07
C TYR A 293 1.20 43.94 18.37
N LEU A 294 0.04 43.48 17.86
CA LEU A 294 -0.92 44.34 17.15
C LEU A 294 -1.95 45.00 18.08
N VAL A 295 -2.09 44.54 19.34
CA VAL A 295 -2.94 45.11 20.38
C VAL A 295 -2.13 46.05 21.26
#